data_1267094a7705b7cb1291d579efc1a630
#
_entry.id   1267094a7705b7cb1291d579efc1a630
#
_cell.length_a   1.000
_cell.length_b   1.000
_cell.length_c   1.000
_cell.angle_alpha   90.00
_cell.angle_beta   90.00
_cell.angle_gamma   90.00
#
_symmetry.space_group_name_H-M   'P 1'
#
loop_
_entity.id
_entity.type
_entity.pdbx_description
1 polymer ?
#
loop_
_entity_poly.entity_id
_entity_poly.type
_entity_poly.pdbx_seq_one_letter_code
_entity_poly.pdbx_strand_id
1 'polypeptide(L)'
;VGADLLAGSLIKNPGGGLAKIGGYIAGRADLVEKCAYRMTAPGIGAEAGASLNTLADFYQGFFMAPHTVSQSLKGAIFTAAMLEAVGMTTSPHYTDQRTDLIQSVSFQTAEQMVAFCREIQAASPINAHFAPEPAYMPGYEDDVIMAAGTFVQGSSIELTADGPIRPPYTAFVQGGLTYEH
;
A
#
# COMPACT_ATOMS: atom_id res chain seq x y z
N VAL A 1 -5.76 -0.33 20.48
CA VAL A 1 -5.68 1.04 20.00
C VAL A 1 -7.01 1.80 20.19
N GLY A 2 -8.09 1.13 20.61
CA GLY A 2 -9.37 1.75 20.91
C GLY A 2 -10.28 2.04 19.71
N ALA A 3 -9.98 1.54 18.53
CA ALA A 3 -10.87 1.65 17.39
C ALA A 3 -12.03 0.64 17.50
N ASP A 4 -13.26 1.09 17.26
CA ASP A 4 -14.43 0.22 17.25
C ASP A 4 -14.52 -0.66 15.99
N LEU A 5 -14.08 -0.12 14.86
CA LEU A 5 -13.97 -0.80 13.57
C LEU A 5 -12.67 -0.45 12.89
N LEU A 6 -12.15 -1.37 12.11
CA LEU A 6 -11.12 -1.15 11.13
C LEU A 6 -11.48 -1.85 9.83
N ALA A 7 -11.03 -1.29 8.72
CA ALA A 7 -11.23 -1.88 7.39
C ALA A 7 -9.93 -1.78 6.59
N GLY A 8 -9.71 -2.72 5.71
CA GLY A 8 -8.53 -2.75 4.88
C GLY A 8 -8.70 -3.58 3.62
N SER A 9 -7.70 -3.51 2.76
CA SER A 9 -7.65 -4.22 1.49
C SER A 9 -6.86 -5.51 1.61
N LEU A 10 -7.37 -6.59 1.02
CA LEU A 10 -6.67 -7.87 0.93
C LEU A 10 -5.74 -7.97 -0.29
N ILE A 11 -5.85 -7.08 -1.26
CA ILE A 11 -4.86 -7.00 -2.35
C ILE A 11 -3.53 -6.36 -1.91
N LYS A 12 -3.47 -5.91 -0.67
CA LYS A 12 -2.30 -5.35 0.01
C LYS A 12 -1.62 -6.41 0.89
N ASN A 13 -0.66 -5.98 1.71
CA ASN A 13 0.12 -6.87 2.58
C ASN A 13 -0.70 -7.84 3.44
N PRO A 14 -1.91 -7.50 3.97
CA PRO A 14 -2.73 -8.48 4.70
C PRO A 14 -3.18 -9.69 3.87
N GLY A 15 -3.23 -9.56 2.56
CA GLY A 15 -3.49 -10.68 1.64
C GLY A 15 -2.25 -11.44 1.20
N GLY A 16 -1.06 -11.12 1.76
CA GLY A 16 0.20 -11.84 1.54
C GLY A 16 0.73 -11.82 0.10
N GLY A 17 0.15 -10.99 -0.77
CA GLY A 17 0.43 -10.99 -2.21
C GLY A 17 -0.28 -12.09 -3.00
N LEU A 18 -1.14 -12.88 -2.35
CA LEU A 18 -1.89 -13.97 -2.98
C LEU A 18 -3.34 -13.60 -3.26
N ALA A 19 -3.96 -12.81 -2.40
CA ALA A 19 -5.33 -12.36 -2.60
C ALA A 19 -5.41 -11.34 -3.75
N LYS A 20 -6.12 -11.68 -4.81
CA LYS A 20 -6.26 -10.85 -6.02
C LYS A 20 -7.35 -9.79 -5.91
N ILE A 21 -8.27 -9.98 -4.97
CA ILE A 21 -9.41 -9.10 -4.71
C ILE A 21 -9.69 -9.08 -3.21
N GLY A 22 -10.66 -8.26 -2.79
CA GLY A 22 -11.25 -8.35 -1.47
C GLY A 22 -10.74 -7.32 -0.50
N GLY A 23 -11.46 -7.26 0.59
CA GLY A 23 -11.19 -6.42 1.74
C GLY A 23 -11.71 -7.08 3.00
N TYR A 24 -11.44 -6.46 4.14
CA TYR A 24 -11.92 -6.93 5.42
C TYR A 24 -12.44 -5.78 6.26
N ILE A 25 -13.39 -6.10 7.12
CA ILE A 25 -13.85 -5.25 8.21
C ILE A 25 -13.74 -6.07 9.49
N ALA A 26 -13.08 -5.54 10.50
CA ALA A 26 -12.91 -6.19 11.79
C ALA A 26 -13.18 -5.21 12.93
N GLY A 27 -13.66 -5.73 14.07
CA GLY A 27 -13.97 -4.92 15.24
C GLY A 27 -15.13 -5.46 16.04
N ARG A 28 -15.91 -4.57 16.63
CA ARG A 28 -17.07 -4.93 17.44
C ARG A 28 -18.10 -5.71 16.62
N ALA A 29 -18.57 -6.84 17.16
CA ALA A 29 -19.47 -7.75 16.45
C ALA A 29 -20.77 -7.07 15.98
N ASP A 30 -21.37 -6.21 16.82
CA ASP A 30 -22.60 -5.48 16.48
C ASP A 30 -22.42 -4.51 15.30
N LEU A 31 -21.24 -3.95 15.15
CA LEU A 31 -20.91 -3.06 14.05
C LEU A 31 -20.54 -3.81 12.78
N VAL A 32 -19.79 -4.90 12.91
CA VAL A 32 -19.44 -5.78 11.77
C VAL A 32 -20.71 -6.37 11.15
N GLU A 33 -21.68 -6.80 11.97
CA GLU A 33 -22.98 -7.28 11.50
C GLU A 33 -23.73 -6.21 10.69
N LYS A 34 -23.78 -4.98 11.20
CA LYS A 34 -24.40 -3.85 10.46
C LYS A 34 -23.71 -3.59 9.11
N CYS A 35 -22.38 -3.70 9.08
CA CYS A 35 -21.63 -3.58 7.84
C CYS A 35 -22.01 -4.71 6.85
N ALA A 36 -22.15 -5.95 7.31
CA ALA A 36 -22.59 -7.06 6.48
C ALA A 36 -23.95 -6.82 5.84
N TYR A 37 -24.92 -6.36 6.63
CA TYR A 37 -26.25 -5.99 6.09
C TYR A 37 -26.21 -4.81 5.12
N ARG A 38 -25.30 -3.88 5.30
CA ARG A 38 -25.15 -2.74 4.38
C ARG A 38 -24.48 -3.09 3.06
N MET A 39 -23.56 -4.07 3.07
CA MET A 39 -22.79 -4.49 1.91
C MET A 39 -23.51 -5.55 1.07
N THR A 40 -24.53 -6.20 1.59
CA THR A 40 -25.30 -7.25 0.92
C THR A 40 -26.73 -6.80 0.67
N ALA A 41 -27.54 -7.67 0.09
CA ALA A 41 -28.98 -7.40 -0.06
C ALA A 41 -29.68 -7.38 1.31
N PRO A 42 -30.78 -6.59 1.49
CA PRO A 42 -31.49 -6.51 2.76
C PRO A 42 -31.89 -7.89 3.31
N GLY A 43 -31.58 -8.11 4.61
CA GLY A 43 -31.92 -9.34 5.32
C GLY A 43 -30.97 -10.53 5.08
N ILE A 44 -29.96 -10.41 4.23
CA ILE A 44 -29.03 -11.50 3.90
C ILE A 44 -27.79 -11.47 4.81
N GLY A 45 -27.17 -10.31 5.00
CA GLY A 45 -25.95 -10.21 5.80
C GLY A 45 -24.83 -11.12 5.29
N ALA A 46 -24.15 -11.82 6.18
CA ALA A 46 -23.04 -12.71 5.87
C ALA A 46 -23.46 -14.17 5.60
N GLU A 47 -24.77 -14.48 5.62
CA GLU A 47 -25.26 -15.86 5.53
C GLU A 47 -25.23 -16.45 4.11
N ALA A 48 -25.19 -15.59 3.10
CA ALA A 48 -25.22 -16.01 1.70
C ALA A 48 -24.25 -15.18 0.85
N GLY A 49 -23.87 -15.75 -0.26
CA GLY A 49 -23.00 -15.12 -1.24
C GLY A 49 -21.97 -16.12 -1.79
N ALA A 50 -21.65 -15.98 -3.08
CA ALA A 50 -20.63 -16.81 -3.72
C ALA A 50 -19.24 -16.26 -3.40
N SER A 51 -18.34 -17.13 -2.92
CA SER A 51 -16.92 -16.81 -2.69
C SER A 51 -16.09 -16.78 -3.97
N LEU A 52 -16.62 -17.28 -5.08
CA LEU A 52 -15.94 -17.38 -6.38
C LEU A 52 -14.55 -18.07 -6.30
N ASN A 53 -14.41 -19.02 -5.39
CA ASN A 53 -13.16 -19.75 -5.11
C ASN A 53 -12.01 -18.87 -4.59
N THR A 54 -12.29 -17.70 -4.04
CA THR A 54 -11.26 -16.78 -3.53
C THR A 54 -10.81 -17.10 -2.10
N LEU A 55 -11.53 -17.95 -1.37
CA LEU A 55 -11.24 -18.21 0.04
C LEU A 55 -9.86 -18.85 0.26
N ALA A 56 -9.43 -19.74 -0.63
CA ALA A 56 -8.11 -20.37 -0.52
C ALA A 56 -7.00 -19.32 -0.59
N ASP A 57 -7.09 -18.38 -1.55
CA ASP A 57 -6.14 -17.28 -1.71
C ASP A 57 -6.14 -16.35 -0.47
N PHE A 58 -7.33 -16.09 0.11
CA PHE A 58 -7.44 -15.27 1.31
C PHE A 58 -6.79 -15.92 2.52
N TYR A 59 -7.08 -17.20 2.81
CA TYR A 59 -6.51 -17.89 3.94
C TYR A 59 -5.02 -18.10 3.80
N GLN A 60 -4.56 -18.51 2.63
CA GLN A 60 -3.13 -18.68 2.37
C GLN A 60 -2.40 -17.34 2.42
N GLY A 61 -2.98 -16.30 1.83
CA GLY A 61 -2.44 -14.95 1.87
C GLY A 61 -2.35 -14.40 3.29
N PHE A 62 -3.37 -14.57 4.10
CA PHE A 62 -3.38 -14.18 5.50
C PHE A 62 -2.32 -14.94 6.33
N PHE A 63 -2.16 -16.24 6.06
CA PHE A 63 -1.09 -17.04 6.68
C PHE A 63 0.30 -16.51 6.33
N MET A 64 0.52 -16.06 5.10
CA MET A 64 1.79 -15.51 4.64
C MET A 64 2.00 -14.04 5.04
N ALA A 65 0.96 -13.31 5.40
CA ALA A 65 0.99 -11.88 5.67
C ALA A 65 2.06 -11.43 6.68
N PRO A 66 2.32 -12.14 7.80
CA PRO A 66 3.39 -11.74 8.72
C PRO A 66 4.78 -11.72 8.06
N HIS A 67 5.08 -12.68 7.19
CA HIS A 67 6.32 -12.69 6.43
C HIS A 67 6.37 -11.51 5.43
N THR A 68 5.31 -11.30 4.68
CA THR A 68 5.18 -10.22 3.69
C THR A 68 5.33 -8.84 4.33
N VAL A 69 4.67 -8.61 5.47
CA VAL A 69 4.79 -7.36 6.24
C VAL A 69 6.21 -7.18 6.77
N SER A 70 6.83 -8.25 7.28
CA SER A 70 8.22 -8.19 7.77
C SER A 70 9.21 -7.79 6.68
N GLN A 71 9.05 -8.30 5.47
CA GLN A 71 9.89 -7.91 4.33
C GLN A 71 9.70 -6.45 3.94
N SER A 72 8.44 -5.99 3.88
CA SER A 72 8.13 -4.59 3.59
C SER A 72 8.67 -3.63 4.66
N LEU A 73 8.62 -4.02 5.94
CA LEU A 73 9.22 -3.23 7.02
C LEU A 73 10.74 -3.13 6.90
N LYS A 74 11.41 -4.23 6.57
CA LYS A 74 12.86 -4.22 6.30
C LYS A 74 13.20 -3.30 5.13
N GLY A 75 12.43 -3.39 4.03
CA GLY A 75 12.58 -2.49 2.88
C GLY A 75 12.39 -1.03 3.25
N ALA A 76 11.37 -0.70 4.03
CA ALA A 76 11.12 0.67 4.48
C ALA A 76 12.25 1.22 5.37
N ILE A 77 12.78 0.40 6.29
CA ILE A 77 13.93 0.78 7.13
C ILE A 77 15.18 0.99 6.28
N PHE A 78 15.45 0.08 5.34
CA PHE A 78 16.58 0.19 4.43
C PHE A 78 16.48 1.43 3.56
N THR A 79 15.31 1.70 2.98
CA THR A 79 15.04 2.90 2.18
C THR A 79 15.30 4.18 2.99
N ALA A 80 14.79 4.25 4.21
CA ALA A 80 15.05 5.40 5.08
C ALA A 80 16.54 5.58 5.34
N ALA A 81 17.26 4.52 5.73
CA ALA A 81 18.67 4.59 6.03
C ALA A 81 19.52 5.02 4.82
N MET A 82 19.22 4.50 3.63
CA MET A 82 19.92 4.88 2.40
C MET A 82 19.66 6.34 2.01
N LEU A 83 18.42 6.79 2.07
CA LEU A 83 18.06 8.15 1.71
C LEU A 83 18.62 9.18 2.70
N GLU A 84 18.60 8.89 3.99
CA GLU A 84 19.21 9.72 5.02
C GLU A 84 20.74 9.79 4.87
N ALA A 85 21.40 8.69 4.50
CA ALA A 85 22.83 8.68 4.25
C ALA A 85 23.27 9.61 3.11
N VAL A 86 22.36 9.91 2.16
CA VAL A 86 22.62 10.89 1.09
C VAL A 86 22.00 12.27 1.38
N GLY A 87 21.56 12.51 2.62
CA GLY A 87 21.10 13.81 3.10
C GLY A 87 19.63 14.14 2.80
N MET A 88 18.80 13.16 2.46
CA MET A 88 17.37 13.35 2.26
C MET A 88 16.61 13.34 3.60
N THR A 89 15.47 14.01 3.63
CA THR A 89 14.59 14.02 4.80
C THR A 89 13.56 12.91 4.67
N THR A 90 13.52 12.02 5.66
CA THR A 90 12.57 10.89 5.71
C THR A 90 11.76 10.91 7.01
N SER A 91 10.60 10.25 7.00
CA SER A 91 9.80 9.99 8.18
C SER A 91 9.00 8.68 8.00
N PRO A 92 9.03 7.75 8.97
CA PRO A 92 9.86 7.74 10.19
C PRO A 92 11.36 7.71 9.87
N HIS A 93 12.19 8.13 10.82
CA HIS A 93 13.64 7.90 10.76
C HIS A 93 13.94 6.39 10.79
N TYR A 94 15.07 5.95 10.20
CA TYR A 94 15.35 4.52 10.09
C TYR A 94 15.49 3.81 11.46
N THR A 95 15.77 4.54 12.54
CA THR A 95 15.83 4.00 13.90
C THR A 95 14.54 4.10 14.69
N ASP A 96 13.50 4.74 14.14
CA ASP A 96 12.24 4.94 14.85
C ASP A 96 11.43 3.65 14.92
N GLN A 97 10.66 3.53 16.00
CA GLN A 97 9.67 2.47 16.11
C GLN A 97 8.55 2.71 15.08
N ARG A 98 8.26 1.69 14.28
CA ARG A 98 7.25 1.76 13.23
C ARG A 98 5.94 1.13 13.68
N THR A 99 4.84 1.73 13.24
CA THR A 99 3.48 1.23 13.42
C THR A 99 2.83 0.79 12.11
N ASP A 100 3.46 1.13 10.98
CA ASP A 100 3.08 0.73 9.62
C ASP A 100 4.33 0.55 8.75
N LEU A 101 4.14 0.29 7.47
CA LEU A 101 5.22 0.03 6.51
C LEU A 101 5.43 1.18 5.50
N ILE A 102 4.81 2.32 5.73
CA ILE A 102 4.93 3.47 4.84
C ILE A 102 6.17 4.29 5.21
N GLN A 103 6.95 4.65 4.22
CA GLN A 103 8.10 5.52 4.34
C GLN A 103 7.87 6.80 3.55
N SER A 104 7.81 7.94 4.21
CA SER A 104 7.78 9.22 3.52
C SER A 104 9.18 9.75 3.22
N VAL A 105 9.30 10.41 2.09
CA VAL A 105 10.52 11.09 1.62
C VAL A 105 10.14 12.47 1.13
N SER A 106 10.77 13.51 1.67
CA SER A 106 10.48 14.90 1.29
C SER A 106 11.54 15.45 0.34
N PHE A 107 11.08 16.20 -0.65
CA PHE A 107 11.89 16.81 -1.69
C PHE A 107 11.76 18.33 -1.64
N GLN A 108 12.72 19.04 -2.24
CA GLN A 108 12.71 20.50 -2.30
C GLN A 108 11.84 21.01 -3.46
N THR A 109 11.71 20.22 -4.54
CA THR A 109 10.96 20.61 -5.73
C THR A 109 10.11 19.46 -6.27
N ALA A 110 9.09 19.81 -7.06
CA ALA A 110 8.25 18.85 -7.77
C ALA A 110 9.06 17.95 -8.71
N GLU A 111 10.04 18.52 -9.40
CA GLU A 111 10.87 17.79 -10.37
C GLU A 111 11.68 16.69 -9.69
N GLN A 112 12.21 16.96 -8.49
CA GLN A 112 12.93 15.94 -7.72
C GLN A 112 12.02 14.79 -7.31
N MET A 113 10.80 15.08 -6.87
CA MET A 113 9.81 14.07 -6.51
C MET A 113 9.41 13.24 -7.73
N VAL A 114 9.17 13.89 -8.88
CA VAL A 114 8.84 13.19 -10.14
C VAL A 114 10.00 12.29 -10.58
N ALA A 115 11.23 12.80 -10.54
CA ALA A 115 12.42 12.01 -10.89
C ALA A 115 12.54 10.78 -9.98
N PHE A 116 12.38 10.94 -8.67
CA PHE A 116 12.41 9.82 -7.73
C PHE A 116 11.36 8.75 -8.05
N CYS A 117 10.11 9.12 -8.30
CA CYS A 117 9.07 8.18 -8.66
C CYS A 117 9.34 7.46 -9.99
N ARG A 118 9.91 8.18 -10.98
CA ARG A 118 10.31 7.59 -12.26
C ARG A 118 11.42 6.54 -12.11
N GLU A 119 12.42 6.81 -11.27
CA GLU A 119 13.49 5.85 -11.01
C GLU A 119 12.98 4.60 -10.26
N ILE A 120 12.09 4.77 -9.29
CA ILE A 120 11.41 3.62 -8.64
C ILE A 120 10.66 2.79 -9.68
N GLN A 121 9.91 3.42 -10.58
CA GLN A 121 9.19 2.70 -11.64
C GLN A 121 10.14 2.00 -12.62
N ALA A 122 11.20 2.66 -13.02
CA ALA A 122 12.19 2.11 -13.96
C ALA A 122 12.95 0.91 -13.37
N ALA A 123 13.14 0.89 -12.05
CA ALA A 123 13.77 -0.22 -11.33
C ALA A 123 12.79 -1.35 -10.96
N SER A 124 11.48 -1.13 -11.12
CA SER A 124 10.45 -2.13 -10.77
C SER A 124 10.45 -3.30 -11.75
N PRO A 125 10.16 -4.53 -11.30
CA PRO A 125 10.11 -5.71 -12.17
C PRO A 125 8.96 -5.70 -13.16
N ILE A 126 7.89 -4.94 -12.90
CA ILE A 126 6.69 -4.86 -13.74
C ILE A 126 6.51 -3.43 -14.25
N ASN A 127 6.25 -3.30 -15.56
CA ASN A 127 6.00 -2.03 -16.23
C ASN A 127 7.16 -1.00 -16.13
N ALA A 128 8.40 -1.46 -15.97
CA ALA A 128 9.59 -0.60 -15.89
C ALA A 128 9.77 0.32 -17.11
N HIS A 129 9.19 -0.02 -18.24
CA HIS A 129 9.26 0.77 -19.48
C HIS A 129 8.32 1.98 -19.50
N PHE A 130 7.40 2.09 -18.54
CA PHE A 130 6.56 3.26 -18.40
C PHE A 130 7.22 4.31 -17.49
N ALA A 131 7.20 5.56 -17.90
CA ALA A 131 7.58 6.67 -17.06
C ALA A 131 6.31 7.30 -16.44
N PRO A 132 6.12 7.26 -15.12
CA PRO A 132 4.98 7.90 -14.49
C PRO A 132 5.04 9.42 -14.66
N GLU A 133 3.88 10.02 -14.90
CA GLU A 133 3.69 11.46 -14.99
C GLU A 133 2.65 11.91 -13.96
N PRO A 134 2.79 13.14 -13.42
CA PRO A 134 1.72 13.72 -12.63
C PRO A 134 0.41 13.80 -13.43
N ALA A 135 -0.68 13.36 -12.82
CA ALA A 135 -1.98 13.35 -13.47
C ALA A 135 -3.10 13.58 -12.45
N TYR A 136 -4.21 14.10 -12.93
CA TYR A 136 -5.42 14.24 -12.12
C TYR A 136 -5.87 12.90 -11.55
N MET A 137 -6.18 12.90 -10.26
CA MET A 137 -6.75 11.76 -9.57
C MET A 137 -8.02 12.19 -8.80
N PRO A 138 -9.17 11.52 -9.00
CA PRO A 138 -10.39 11.83 -8.28
C PRO A 138 -10.19 11.81 -6.75
N GLY A 139 -10.64 12.88 -6.08
CA GLY A 139 -10.49 13.05 -4.64
C GLY A 139 -9.24 13.82 -4.20
N TYR A 140 -8.38 14.22 -5.12
CA TYR A 140 -7.24 15.10 -4.88
C TYR A 140 -7.45 16.45 -5.55
N GLU A 141 -6.95 17.51 -4.91
CA GLU A 141 -6.94 18.87 -5.48
C GLU A 141 -5.75 19.08 -6.40
N ASP A 142 -4.63 18.41 -6.11
CA ASP A 142 -3.39 18.48 -6.88
C ASP A 142 -3.21 17.22 -7.73
N ASP A 143 -2.44 17.32 -8.81
CA ASP A 143 -2.01 16.17 -9.58
C ASP A 143 -1.20 15.21 -8.71
N VAL A 144 -1.38 13.91 -8.93
CA VAL A 144 -0.66 12.85 -8.22
C VAL A 144 0.28 12.14 -9.18
N ILE A 145 1.52 11.88 -8.73
CA ILE A 145 2.40 10.95 -9.40
C ILE A 145 2.35 9.60 -8.70
N MET A 146 2.37 8.50 -9.47
CA MET A 146 2.30 7.15 -8.94
C MET A 146 3.22 6.20 -9.69
N ALA A 147 4.28 5.74 -9.02
CA ALA A 147 5.09 4.60 -9.45
C ALA A 147 4.51 3.33 -8.80
N ALA A 148 3.66 2.63 -9.51
CA ALA A 148 2.89 1.49 -8.99
C ALA A 148 2.56 0.49 -10.11
N GLY A 149 3.58 -0.06 -10.76
CA GLY A 149 3.42 -0.93 -11.93
C GLY A 149 2.46 -2.09 -11.71
N THR A 150 2.53 -2.75 -10.55
CA THR A 150 1.64 -3.88 -10.23
C THR A 150 0.26 -3.50 -9.80
N PHE A 151 0.00 -2.28 -9.41
CA PHE A 151 -1.32 -1.83 -9.01
C PHE A 151 -2.34 -2.01 -10.13
N VAL A 152 -1.94 -1.71 -11.36
CA VAL A 152 -2.76 -1.89 -12.56
C VAL A 152 -3.02 -3.37 -12.84
N GLN A 153 -2.13 -4.26 -12.44
CA GLN A 153 -2.24 -5.71 -12.62
C GLN A 153 -3.03 -6.40 -11.48
N GLY A 154 -3.51 -5.67 -10.48
CA GLY A 154 -4.43 -6.14 -9.46
C GLY A 154 -3.79 -6.73 -8.20
N SER A 155 -2.47 -6.71 -8.06
CA SER A 155 -1.79 -7.07 -6.82
C SER A 155 -0.70 -6.04 -6.52
N SER A 156 -0.68 -5.49 -5.32
CA SER A 156 0.19 -4.36 -5.02
C SER A 156 0.93 -4.50 -3.70
N ILE A 157 1.74 -5.57 -3.61
CA ILE A 157 2.74 -5.69 -2.54
C ILE A 157 4.15 -5.34 -3.02
N GLU A 158 4.33 -5.04 -4.31
CA GLU A 158 5.58 -4.50 -4.81
C GLU A 158 5.85 -3.10 -4.27
N LEU A 159 7.11 -2.68 -4.37
CA LEU A 159 7.50 -1.34 -3.98
C LEU A 159 6.79 -0.31 -4.86
N THR A 160 6.09 0.61 -4.22
CA THR A 160 5.43 1.74 -4.87
C THR A 160 5.92 3.04 -4.27
N ALA A 161 5.87 4.11 -5.05
CA ALA A 161 6.15 5.46 -4.60
C ALA A 161 5.14 6.40 -5.21
N ASP A 162 4.36 7.10 -4.40
CA ASP A 162 3.31 7.98 -4.85
C ASP A 162 3.15 9.21 -3.95
N GLY A 163 2.49 10.22 -4.46
CA GLY A 163 2.12 11.38 -3.67
C GLY A 163 1.62 12.54 -4.53
N PRO A 164 0.89 13.51 -3.91
CA PRO A 164 0.43 14.71 -4.59
C PRO A 164 1.58 15.68 -4.86
N ILE A 165 1.56 16.31 -6.03
CA ILE A 165 2.57 17.30 -6.44
C ILE A 165 2.24 18.67 -5.81
N ARG A 166 2.54 18.77 -4.53
CA ARG A 166 2.38 20.01 -3.76
C ARG A 166 3.42 20.08 -2.64
N PRO A 167 3.81 21.29 -2.19
CA PRO A 167 4.67 21.43 -1.02
C PRO A 167 4.08 20.72 0.22
N PRO A 168 4.90 20.01 1.00
CA PRO A 168 6.36 19.90 0.92
C PRO A 168 6.92 18.84 -0.02
N TYR A 169 6.23 18.48 -1.11
CA TYR A 169 6.65 17.49 -2.12
C TYR A 169 7.09 16.17 -1.49
N THR A 170 6.15 15.46 -0.91
CA THR A 170 6.43 14.22 -0.18
C THR A 170 5.92 13.01 -0.96
N ALA A 171 6.82 12.11 -1.31
CA ALA A 171 6.45 10.79 -1.81
C ALA A 171 6.32 9.80 -0.65
N PHE A 172 5.35 8.91 -0.77
CA PHE A 172 5.09 7.81 0.14
C PHE A 172 5.52 6.50 -0.52
N VAL A 173 6.52 5.85 0.06
CA VAL A 173 7.08 4.59 -0.41
C VAL A 173 6.53 3.47 0.45
N GLN A 174 6.03 2.40 -0.16
CA GLN A 174 5.47 1.26 0.56
C GLN A 174 5.57 -0.04 -0.24
N GLY A 175 5.46 -1.16 0.46
CA GLY A 175 5.45 -2.47 -0.15
C GLY A 175 6.85 -3.07 -0.27
N GLY A 176 7.01 -3.93 -1.25
CA GLY A 176 8.20 -4.71 -1.49
C GLY A 176 7.99 -6.20 -1.25
N LEU A 177 8.46 -7.03 -2.18
CA LEU A 177 8.38 -8.50 -2.09
C LEU A 177 9.39 -9.03 -1.07
N THR A 178 10.64 -8.63 -1.23
CA THR A 178 11.71 -8.82 -0.26
C THR A 178 12.51 -7.53 -0.16
N TYR A 179 13.23 -7.36 0.92
CA TYR A 179 13.99 -6.13 1.12
C TYR A 179 15.23 -6.04 0.19
N GLU A 180 15.66 -7.16 -0.40
CA GLU A 180 16.75 -7.23 -1.37
C GLU A 180 16.34 -6.75 -2.76
N HIS A 181 15.06 -6.70 -3.06
CA HIS A 181 14.51 -6.16 -4.31
C HIS A 181 14.43 -4.65 -4.30
#